data_352614a4151bcdd6ac57a67b1329a67a
#
_entry.id   352614a4151bcdd6ac57a67b1329a67a
#
_cell.length_a   1.000
_cell.length_b   1.000
_cell.length_c   1.000
_cell.angle_alpha   90.00
_cell.angle_beta   90.00
_cell.angle_gamma   90.00
#
_symmetry.space_group_name_H-M   'P 1'
#
loop_
_entity.id
_entity.type
_entity.pdbx_description
1 polymer ?
#
loop_
_entity_poly.entity_id
_entity_poly.type
_entity_poly.pdbx_seq_one_letter_code
_entity_poly.pdbx_strand_id
1 'polypeptide(L)'
;MAPPVSRRHVMKWGLASASAPALARALGVSAAAQDLGPAKGKLGVIGGRDEKVLFPGKGLPGGGQLEIRLVQSMYTSDADELEVAQRARPYDPDSWYTEWTRVAEKNDQLADGYAAEGLKVTASEHYRRAQDFYGNAVWPLPESDQRMLPGYKKMREAFDKAGQMVRPPFERVKINFEGKTLEGYFRKPGGAPAKKFPTVIAFQGADTMAENTILGGAGSYVARGMAFVAVDFPGQGGPLRLQDLHLPPDPERIVKAIVDYLETRPDVDATRIGLMGISMGGWGTPRAATAEKRIKAIWMAAGSYDLGADLFDYYPPIQERVRWIIGARDLADARRKLREYTLEGRADKIECAMLVGYGGDDRIMDPQGAYRLYQAAVNAKRQMLAGLGHPQHNVRAGGPRGERAASLQDWAMKQLRADVESS
;
A
#
# COMPACT_ATOMS: atom_id res chain seq x y z
N MET A 1 -36.55 -39.18 -28.39
CA MET A 1 -37.23 -37.88 -28.45
C MET A 1 -37.67 -37.55 -27.03
N ALA A 2 -36.97 -36.63 -26.37
CA ALA A 2 -37.34 -36.11 -25.05
C ALA A 2 -38.24 -34.88 -25.25
N PRO A 3 -39.28 -34.67 -24.40
CA PRO A 3 -40.20 -33.55 -24.56
C PRO A 3 -39.55 -32.21 -24.14
N PRO A 4 -40.01 -31.06 -24.67
CA PRO A 4 -39.41 -29.75 -24.40
C PRO A 4 -39.74 -29.29 -22.99
N VAL A 5 -38.69 -28.83 -22.28
CA VAL A 5 -38.80 -28.22 -20.95
C VAL A 5 -39.49 -26.85 -21.06
N SER A 6 -40.64 -26.74 -20.42
CA SER A 6 -41.46 -25.54 -20.35
C SER A 6 -40.76 -24.40 -19.60
N ARG A 7 -40.76 -23.20 -20.21
CA ARG A 7 -40.17 -21.92 -19.70
C ARG A 7 -40.98 -21.29 -18.55
N ARG A 8 -41.58 -22.01 -17.64
CA ARG A 8 -42.46 -21.45 -16.59
C ARG A 8 -42.14 -21.86 -15.16
N HIS A 9 -40.87 -22.06 -14.81
CA HIS A 9 -40.45 -22.08 -13.39
C HIS A 9 -39.15 -21.31 -13.20
N VAL A 10 -39.14 -20.03 -13.54
CA VAL A 10 -38.21 -19.09 -12.92
C VAL A 10 -38.76 -18.82 -11.53
N MET A 11 -38.22 -19.51 -10.55
CA MET A 11 -38.48 -19.19 -9.15
C MET A 11 -38.19 -17.72 -8.93
N LYS A 12 -39.19 -16.98 -8.49
CA LYS A 12 -39.07 -15.67 -7.87
C LYS A 12 -38.33 -15.85 -6.56
N TRP A 13 -37.00 -15.83 -6.60
CA TRP A 13 -36.23 -15.46 -5.44
C TRP A 13 -36.39 -13.96 -5.28
N GLY A 14 -37.35 -13.59 -4.48
CA GLY A 14 -37.43 -12.26 -3.95
C GLY A 14 -36.15 -12.03 -3.13
N LEU A 15 -35.21 -11.27 -3.69
CA LEU A 15 -34.20 -10.57 -2.91
C LEU A 15 -34.97 -9.62 -1.98
N ALA A 16 -35.35 -10.14 -0.81
CA ALA A 16 -35.61 -9.28 0.31
C ALA A 16 -34.27 -8.55 0.54
N SER A 17 -34.23 -7.30 0.17
CA SER A 17 -33.18 -6.36 0.54
C SER A 17 -33.19 -6.26 2.06
N ALA A 18 -32.51 -7.18 2.74
CA ALA A 18 -32.20 -7.03 4.14
C ALA A 18 -31.34 -5.75 4.22
N SER A 19 -31.91 -4.71 4.81
CA SER A 19 -31.20 -3.46 5.04
C SER A 19 -29.92 -3.76 5.86
N ALA A 20 -28.83 -3.07 5.57
CA ALA A 20 -27.55 -3.21 6.30
C ALA A 20 -27.68 -3.33 7.83
N PRO A 21 -28.67 -2.68 8.50
CA PRO A 21 -28.95 -2.88 9.91
C PRO A 21 -29.42 -4.29 10.31
N ALA A 22 -30.11 -5.01 9.42
CA ALA A 22 -30.57 -6.37 9.74
C ALA A 22 -29.44 -7.41 9.68
N LEU A 23 -28.48 -7.22 8.77
CA LEU A 23 -27.30 -8.06 8.67
C LEU A 23 -26.35 -7.85 9.86
N ALA A 24 -26.17 -6.59 10.29
CA ALA A 24 -25.38 -6.23 11.46
C ALA A 24 -25.94 -6.87 12.75
N ARG A 25 -27.25 -6.95 12.88
CA ARG A 25 -27.93 -7.60 14.01
C ARG A 25 -27.75 -9.11 14.04
N ALA A 26 -27.75 -9.74 12.88
CA ALA A 26 -27.54 -11.19 12.75
C ALA A 26 -26.09 -11.61 13.06
N LEU A 27 -25.14 -10.70 12.90
CA LEU A 27 -23.71 -10.92 13.15
C LEU A 27 -23.26 -10.47 14.54
N GLY A 28 -24.19 -10.07 15.44
CA GLY A 28 -23.85 -9.60 16.78
C GLY A 28 -23.06 -8.27 16.83
N VAL A 29 -23.03 -7.55 15.70
CA VAL A 29 -22.40 -6.22 15.63
C VAL A 29 -23.36 -5.21 16.25
N SER A 30 -23.00 -4.64 17.38
CA SER A 30 -23.78 -3.65 18.10
C SER A 30 -24.14 -2.46 17.20
N ALA A 31 -25.41 -2.07 17.22
CA ALA A 31 -25.96 -0.92 16.50
C ALA A 31 -25.37 0.46 16.91
N ALA A 32 -24.36 0.50 17.76
CA ALA A 32 -23.65 1.69 18.19
C ALA A 32 -22.77 2.34 17.10
N ALA A 33 -22.70 1.76 15.89
CA ALA A 33 -21.97 2.33 14.77
C ALA A 33 -22.75 3.38 13.94
N GLN A 34 -23.94 3.78 14.37
CA GLN A 34 -24.84 4.57 13.54
C GLN A 34 -24.83 6.09 13.75
N ASP A 35 -24.05 6.61 14.67
CA ASP A 35 -24.02 8.07 14.89
C ASP A 35 -22.58 8.58 15.03
N LEU A 36 -21.83 8.47 13.94
CA LEU A 36 -20.60 9.21 13.78
C LEU A 36 -20.93 10.53 13.07
N GLY A 37 -21.56 11.46 13.80
CA GLY A 37 -21.60 12.85 13.41
C GLY A 37 -20.17 13.37 13.16
N PRO A 38 -20.00 14.56 12.52
CA PRO A 38 -18.69 15.10 12.22
C PRO A 38 -17.85 15.11 13.48
N ALA A 39 -16.75 14.37 13.47
CA ALA A 39 -15.93 14.10 14.64
C ALA A 39 -15.47 15.40 15.29
N LYS A 40 -16.10 15.76 16.36
CA LYS A 40 -15.57 16.71 17.34
C LYS A 40 -14.65 15.92 18.28
N GLY A 41 -13.36 16.08 18.10
CA GLY A 41 -12.35 15.37 18.86
C GLY A 41 -11.84 14.14 18.12
N LYS A 42 -10.68 13.65 18.55
CA LYS A 42 -10.02 12.47 18.01
C LYS A 42 -11.05 11.48 17.50
N LEU A 43 -10.96 11.08 16.25
CA LEU A 43 -11.65 9.90 15.75
C LEU A 43 -11.14 8.67 16.50
N GLY A 44 -11.11 8.82 17.79
CA GLY A 44 -10.65 7.91 18.79
C GLY A 44 -11.55 6.72 18.97
N VAL A 45 -12.19 6.29 17.91
CA VAL A 45 -12.95 5.07 17.97
C VAL A 45 -12.02 3.90 18.20
N ILE A 46 -10.78 3.97 17.74
CA ILE A 46 -9.78 2.96 18.04
C ILE A 46 -8.80 3.45 19.11
N GLY A 47 -8.29 4.67 18.99
CA GLY A 47 -7.37 5.23 20.00
C GLY A 47 -7.97 5.51 21.37
N GLY A 48 -9.28 5.37 21.57
CA GLY A 48 -9.96 5.55 22.85
C GLY A 48 -10.75 4.34 23.34
N ARG A 49 -10.75 3.23 22.59
CA ARG A 49 -11.36 1.98 23.03
C ARG A 49 -10.32 1.06 23.64
N ASP A 50 -10.75 0.30 24.66
CA ASP A 50 -9.92 -0.75 25.23
C ASP A 50 -9.47 -1.69 24.09
N GLU A 51 -8.16 -1.80 23.89
CA GLU A 51 -7.52 -2.65 22.90
C GLU A 51 -8.04 -4.10 22.96
N LYS A 52 -8.40 -4.58 24.16
CA LYS A 52 -8.99 -5.90 24.37
C LYS A 52 -10.35 -6.10 23.70
N VAL A 53 -11.10 -5.03 23.49
CA VAL A 53 -12.42 -5.07 22.82
C VAL A 53 -12.28 -5.14 21.32
N LEU A 54 -11.28 -4.46 20.76
CA LEU A 54 -11.04 -4.37 19.32
C LEU A 54 -10.11 -5.46 18.81
N PHE A 55 -9.19 -5.91 19.66
CA PHE A 55 -8.16 -6.88 19.36
C PHE A 55 -8.05 -7.90 20.50
N PRO A 56 -9.03 -8.81 20.65
CA PRO A 56 -9.08 -9.74 21.79
C PRO A 56 -7.94 -10.77 21.81
N GLY A 57 -7.15 -10.89 20.77
CA GLY A 57 -5.99 -11.77 20.69
C GLY A 57 -4.79 -11.19 21.40
N LYS A 58 -4.53 -11.61 22.62
CA LYS A 58 -3.44 -11.12 23.45
C LYS A 58 -2.05 -11.41 22.89
N GLY A 59 -1.18 -10.41 22.96
CA GLY A 59 0.26 -10.59 23.14
C GLY A 59 1.07 -10.97 21.92
N LEU A 60 0.48 -11.00 20.72
CA LEU A 60 1.23 -11.22 19.49
C LEU A 60 1.39 -9.89 18.75
N PRO A 61 2.61 -9.48 18.39
CA PRO A 61 2.80 -8.37 17.47
C PRO A 61 1.95 -8.59 16.22
N GLY A 62 1.06 -7.65 15.92
CA GLY A 62 0.17 -7.77 14.76
C GLY A 62 -1.05 -8.70 14.90
N GLY A 63 -1.29 -9.32 16.05
CA GLY A 63 -2.41 -10.27 16.24
C GLY A 63 -3.77 -9.69 15.88
N GLY A 64 -4.04 -8.44 16.27
CA GLY A 64 -5.27 -7.74 15.89
C GLY A 64 -5.36 -7.44 14.40
N GLN A 65 -4.23 -7.22 13.73
CA GLN A 65 -4.19 -7.07 12.27
C GLN A 65 -4.54 -8.37 11.55
N LEU A 66 -4.13 -9.54 12.09
CA LEU A 66 -4.47 -10.83 11.51
C LEU A 66 -5.97 -11.04 11.44
N GLU A 67 -6.71 -10.69 12.51
CA GLU A 67 -8.16 -10.79 12.50
C GLU A 67 -8.79 -9.89 11.45
N ILE A 68 -8.40 -8.62 11.39
CA ILE A 68 -8.93 -7.66 10.41
C ILE A 68 -8.66 -8.16 8.99
N ARG A 69 -7.45 -8.63 8.70
CA ARG A 69 -7.11 -9.16 7.38
C ARG A 69 -7.84 -10.44 7.06
N LEU A 70 -8.03 -11.32 8.02
CA LEU A 70 -8.81 -12.53 7.84
C LEU A 70 -10.27 -12.20 7.50
N VAL A 71 -10.87 -11.25 8.23
CA VAL A 71 -12.22 -10.75 7.92
C VAL A 71 -12.27 -10.11 6.53
N GLN A 72 -11.27 -9.33 6.15
CA GLN A 72 -11.18 -8.76 4.79
C GLN A 72 -11.13 -9.86 3.71
N SER A 73 -10.36 -10.92 3.94
CA SER A 73 -10.27 -12.07 3.03
C SER A 73 -11.59 -12.84 2.90
N MET A 74 -12.48 -12.80 3.89
CA MET A 74 -13.83 -13.40 3.79
C MET A 74 -14.76 -12.65 2.84
N TYR A 75 -14.46 -11.40 2.49
CA TYR A 75 -15.22 -10.56 1.55
C TYR A 75 -14.56 -10.47 0.17
N THR A 76 -13.52 -11.25 -0.08
CA THR A 76 -12.87 -11.30 -1.39
C THR A 76 -13.66 -12.16 -2.37
N SER A 77 -13.51 -11.87 -3.65
CA SER A 77 -13.94 -12.76 -4.74
C SER A 77 -12.85 -13.77 -5.14
N ASP A 78 -11.70 -13.73 -4.51
CA ASP A 78 -10.56 -14.59 -4.78
C ASP A 78 -10.70 -15.92 -4.02
N ALA A 79 -10.73 -17.03 -4.75
CA ALA A 79 -10.97 -18.36 -4.17
C ALA A 79 -9.83 -18.81 -3.23
N ASP A 80 -8.58 -18.46 -3.52
CA ASP A 80 -7.44 -18.84 -2.68
C ASP A 80 -7.43 -18.05 -1.37
N GLU A 81 -7.73 -16.75 -1.44
CA GLU A 81 -7.86 -15.91 -0.24
C GLU A 81 -9.02 -16.38 0.64
N LEU A 82 -10.15 -16.74 0.03
CA LEU A 82 -11.30 -17.29 0.75
C LEU A 82 -10.94 -18.63 1.41
N GLU A 83 -10.18 -19.50 0.73
CA GLU A 83 -9.70 -20.76 1.28
C GLU A 83 -8.81 -20.53 2.51
N VAL A 84 -7.89 -19.56 2.45
CA VAL A 84 -7.10 -19.18 3.63
C VAL A 84 -7.98 -18.68 4.76
N ALA A 85 -8.94 -17.79 4.47
CA ALA A 85 -9.84 -17.23 5.48
C ALA A 85 -10.67 -18.30 6.20
N GLN A 86 -11.02 -19.39 5.50
CA GLN A 86 -11.77 -20.52 6.08
C GLN A 86 -10.90 -21.46 6.91
N ARG A 87 -9.60 -21.53 6.65
CA ARG A 87 -8.69 -22.51 7.25
C ARG A 87 -7.75 -21.93 8.31
N ALA A 88 -7.34 -20.68 8.14
CA ALA A 88 -6.46 -20.02 9.09
C ALA A 88 -7.21 -19.78 10.42
N ARG A 89 -6.53 -20.11 11.52
CA ARG A 89 -7.07 -19.85 12.85
C ARG A 89 -6.83 -18.38 13.22
N PRO A 90 -7.86 -17.67 13.73
CA PRO A 90 -7.70 -16.31 14.24
C PRO A 90 -6.58 -16.22 15.28
N TYR A 91 -5.82 -15.14 15.26
CA TYR A 91 -4.72 -14.85 16.23
C TYR A 91 -3.57 -15.87 16.25
N ASP A 92 -3.51 -16.77 15.30
CA ASP A 92 -2.48 -17.82 15.19
C ASP A 92 -1.54 -17.54 14.00
N PRO A 93 -0.37 -16.92 14.23
CA PRO A 93 0.60 -16.62 13.17
C PRO A 93 1.13 -17.87 12.46
N ASP A 94 1.19 -19.01 13.16
CA ASP A 94 1.67 -20.26 12.56
C ASP A 94 0.64 -20.82 11.58
N SER A 95 -0.63 -20.78 11.95
CA SER A 95 -1.73 -21.13 11.05
C SER A 95 -1.80 -20.18 9.87
N TRP A 96 -1.67 -18.86 10.10
CA TRP A 96 -1.59 -17.86 9.05
C TRP A 96 -0.46 -18.16 8.07
N TYR A 97 0.77 -18.33 8.56
CA TYR A 97 1.93 -18.63 7.73
C TYR A 97 1.72 -19.91 6.90
N THR A 98 1.20 -20.96 7.53
CA THR A 98 0.97 -22.26 6.89
C THR A 98 -0.03 -22.14 5.74
N GLU A 99 -1.17 -21.52 5.96
CA GLU A 99 -2.23 -21.46 4.95
C GLU A 99 -1.87 -20.53 3.78
N TRP A 100 -1.27 -19.36 4.06
CA TRP A 100 -0.79 -18.48 2.99
C TRP A 100 0.36 -19.11 2.19
N THR A 101 1.28 -19.81 2.84
CA THR A 101 2.36 -20.53 2.14
C THR A 101 1.78 -21.64 1.24
N ARG A 102 0.77 -22.36 1.70
CA ARG A 102 0.12 -23.43 0.94
C ARG A 102 -0.52 -22.91 -0.37
N VAL A 103 -1.26 -21.81 -0.31
CA VAL A 103 -1.86 -21.24 -1.52
C VAL A 103 -0.81 -20.56 -2.41
N ALA A 104 0.26 -20.04 -1.84
CA ALA A 104 1.40 -19.52 -2.61
C ALA A 104 2.09 -20.65 -3.40
N GLU A 105 2.42 -21.77 -2.76
CA GLU A 105 3.05 -22.93 -3.40
C GLU A 105 2.14 -23.55 -4.49
N LYS A 106 0.83 -23.63 -4.23
CA LYS A 106 -0.15 -24.05 -5.24
C LYS A 106 -0.08 -23.16 -6.49
N ASN A 107 -0.05 -21.85 -6.33
CA ASN A 107 0.00 -20.93 -7.46
C ASN A 107 1.37 -20.95 -8.17
N ASP A 108 2.49 -21.11 -7.44
CA ASP A 108 3.82 -21.24 -8.04
C ASP A 108 3.92 -22.51 -8.91
N GLN A 109 3.39 -23.66 -8.44
CA GLN A 109 3.31 -24.90 -9.22
C GLN A 109 2.42 -24.79 -10.45
N LEU A 110 1.24 -24.15 -10.33
CA LEU A 110 0.37 -23.90 -11.48
C LEU A 110 1.07 -23.02 -12.52
N ALA A 111 1.78 -21.98 -12.05
CA ALA A 111 2.54 -21.11 -12.92
C ALA A 111 3.67 -21.83 -13.66
N ASP A 112 4.41 -22.72 -12.98
CA ASP A 112 5.44 -23.56 -13.61
C ASP A 112 4.84 -24.46 -14.72
N GLY A 113 3.66 -25.04 -14.48
CA GLY A 113 2.92 -25.82 -15.48
C GLY A 113 2.53 -24.99 -16.71
N TYR A 114 1.88 -23.84 -16.51
CA TYR A 114 1.49 -22.95 -17.61
C TYR A 114 2.71 -22.40 -18.37
N ALA A 115 3.80 -22.12 -17.67
CA ALA A 115 5.04 -21.68 -18.32
C ALA A 115 5.64 -22.77 -19.22
N ALA A 116 5.59 -24.04 -18.79
CA ALA A 116 6.04 -25.19 -19.58
C ALA A 116 5.20 -25.40 -20.85
N GLU A 117 3.90 -25.06 -20.80
CA GLU A 117 2.99 -25.08 -21.93
C GLU A 117 3.13 -23.83 -22.86
N GLY A 118 3.97 -22.86 -22.50
CA GLY A 118 4.14 -21.60 -23.23
C GLY A 118 3.06 -20.54 -22.96
N LEU A 119 2.15 -20.77 -22.01
CA LEU A 119 1.04 -19.88 -21.65
C LEU A 119 1.54 -18.75 -20.72
N LYS A 120 2.43 -17.91 -21.24
CA LYS A 120 3.20 -16.91 -20.46
C LYS A 120 2.35 -15.90 -19.69
N VAL A 121 1.20 -15.49 -20.21
CA VAL A 121 0.33 -14.53 -19.52
C VAL A 121 -0.26 -15.17 -18.27
N THR A 122 -0.88 -16.34 -18.41
CA THR A 122 -1.46 -17.10 -17.30
C THR A 122 -0.39 -17.48 -16.27
N ALA A 123 0.79 -17.93 -16.73
CA ALA A 123 1.92 -18.21 -15.84
C ALA A 123 2.33 -16.95 -15.03
N SER A 124 2.45 -15.79 -15.67
CA SER A 124 2.77 -14.53 -14.99
C SER A 124 1.74 -14.13 -13.94
N GLU A 125 0.45 -14.33 -14.23
CA GLU A 125 -0.64 -14.05 -13.28
C GLU A 125 -0.54 -14.95 -12.04
N HIS A 126 -0.29 -16.24 -12.20
CA HIS A 126 -0.12 -17.17 -11.10
C HIS A 126 1.17 -16.91 -10.31
N TYR A 127 2.31 -16.61 -10.96
CA TYR A 127 3.53 -16.21 -10.23
C TYR A 127 3.31 -14.93 -9.43
N ARG A 128 2.58 -13.95 -9.96
CA ARG A 128 2.23 -12.74 -9.21
C ARG A 128 1.37 -13.06 -7.99
N ARG A 129 0.39 -13.96 -8.12
CA ARG A 129 -0.40 -14.44 -6.98
C ARG A 129 0.48 -15.14 -5.95
N ALA A 130 1.37 -16.04 -6.39
CA ALA A 130 2.33 -16.70 -5.51
C ALA A 130 3.20 -15.68 -4.76
N GLN A 131 3.71 -14.66 -5.44
CA GLN A 131 4.47 -13.57 -4.84
C GLN A 131 3.66 -12.83 -3.76
N ASP A 132 2.42 -12.43 -4.06
CA ASP A 132 1.55 -11.74 -3.10
C ASP A 132 1.25 -12.63 -1.87
N PHE A 133 1.01 -13.92 -2.08
CA PHE A 133 0.69 -14.88 -1.02
C PHE A 133 1.91 -15.23 -0.15
N TYR A 134 3.11 -15.41 -0.72
CA TYR A 134 4.33 -15.52 0.08
C TYR A 134 4.59 -14.25 0.90
N GLY A 135 4.33 -13.07 0.33
CA GLY A 135 4.40 -11.80 1.05
C GLY A 135 3.42 -11.76 2.23
N ASN A 136 2.18 -12.20 2.03
CA ASN A 136 1.17 -12.30 3.09
C ASN A 136 1.58 -13.32 4.17
N ALA A 137 2.19 -14.44 3.79
CA ALA A 137 2.65 -15.45 4.75
C ALA A 137 3.67 -14.88 5.74
N VAL A 138 4.66 -14.13 5.26
CA VAL A 138 5.72 -13.56 6.12
C VAL A 138 5.35 -12.25 6.78
N TRP A 139 4.25 -11.63 6.35
CA TRP A 139 3.86 -10.32 6.83
C TRP A 139 3.72 -10.20 8.37
N PRO A 140 3.09 -11.14 9.11
CA PRO A 140 2.94 -11.00 10.56
C PRO A 140 4.16 -11.45 11.36
N LEU A 141 5.15 -12.07 10.71
CA LEU A 141 6.28 -12.64 11.41
C LEU A 141 7.17 -11.54 11.99
N PRO A 142 7.65 -11.69 13.24
CA PRO A 142 8.65 -10.80 13.80
C PRO A 142 10.00 -10.98 13.11
N GLU A 143 10.88 -10.01 13.27
CA GLU A 143 12.22 -9.99 12.68
C GLU A 143 13.08 -11.23 13.05
N SER A 144 12.86 -11.77 14.25
CA SER A 144 13.57 -12.94 14.78
C SER A 144 13.03 -14.29 14.31
N ASP A 145 11.92 -14.33 13.59
CA ASP A 145 11.32 -15.58 13.14
C ASP A 145 12.16 -16.19 12.01
N GLN A 146 12.59 -17.43 12.19
CA GLN A 146 13.43 -18.14 11.22
C GLN A 146 12.77 -18.31 9.84
N ARG A 147 11.45 -18.22 9.73
CA ARG A 147 10.69 -18.30 8.48
C ARG A 147 10.68 -17.01 7.69
N MET A 148 10.95 -15.86 8.35
CA MET A 148 10.89 -14.53 7.73
C MET A 148 11.77 -14.45 6.48
N LEU A 149 13.04 -14.74 6.61
CA LEU A 149 13.99 -14.58 5.50
C LEU A 149 13.82 -15.63 4.38
N PRO A 150 13.62 -16.93 4.66
CA PRO A 150 13.29 -17.91 3.63
C PRO A 150 11.99 -17.56 2.87
N GLY A 151 10.93 -17.18 3.56
CA GLY A 151 9.67 -16.81 2.93
C GLY A 151 9.77 -15.54 2.08
N TYR A 152 10.52 -14.54 2.55
CA TYR A 152 10.83 -13.34 1.76
C TYR A 152 11.61 -13.69 0.48
N LYS A 153 12.55 -14.64 0.53
CA LYS A 153 13.27 -15.11 -0.66
C LYS A 153 12.34 -15.80 -1.66
N LYS A 154 11.45 -16.70 -1.20
CA LYS A 154 10.43 -17.33 -2.06
C LYS A 154 9.53 -16.29 -2.74
N MET A 155 9.11 -15.26 -2.00
CA MET A 155 8.35 -14.14 -2.57
C MET A 155 9.12 -13.47 -3.72
N ARG A 156 10.41 -13.19 -3.53
CA ARG A 156 11.25 -12.59 -4.57
C ARG A 156 11.49 -13.52 -5.78
N GLU A 157 11.62 -14.81 -5.56
CA GLU A 157 11.75 -15.80 -6.65
C GLU A 157 10.49 -15.84 -7.52
N ALA A 158 9.31 -15.89 -6.92
CA ALA A 158 8.04 -15.82 -7.64
C ALA A 158 7.87 -14.49 -8.38
N PHE A 159 8.27 -13.37 -7.73
CA PHE A 159 8.30 -12.06 -8.38
C PHE A 159 9.20 -12.04 -9.61
N ASP A 160 10.40 -12.62 -9.54
CA ASP A 160 11.34 -12.65 -10.65
C ASP A 160 10.79 -13.43 -11.85
N LYS A 161 10.17 -14.57 -11.59
CA LYS A 161 9.50 -15.36 -12.62
C LYS A 161 8.35 -14.57 -13.28
N ALA A 162 7.50 -13.92 -12.48
CA ALA A 162 6.41 -13.08 -12.99
C ALA A 162 6.95 -11.93 -13.85
N GLY A 163 7.97 -11.25 -13.37
CA GLY A 163 8.54 -10.06 -13.98
C GLY A 163 9.11 -10.27 -15.38
N GLN A 164 9.63 -11.47 -15.67
CA GLN A 164 10.13 -11.83 -17.00
C GLN A 164 9.02 -11.81 -18.08
N MET A 165 7.78 -11.97 -17.69
CA MET A 165 6.62 -12.11 -18.56
C MET A 165 5.78 -10.83 -18.66
N VAL A 166 5.98 -9.84 -17.78
CA VAL A 166 5.22 -8.58 -17.74
C VAL A 166 5.51 -7.70 -18.97
N ARG A 167 4.47 -7.08 -19.50
CA ARG A 167 4.58 -6.13 -20.62
C ARG A 167 3.84 -4.82 -20.31
N PRO A 168 4.43 -3.64 -20.61
CA PRO A 168 5.85 -3.46 -20.89
C PRO A 168 6.73 -3.94 -19.74
N PRO A 169 7.98 -4.39 -20.01
CA PRO A 169 8.87 -4.91 -18.98
C PRO A 169 9.29 -3.82 -17.99
N PHE A 170 9.77 -4.23 -16.82
CA PHE A 170 10.47 -3.35 -15.89
C PHE A 170 11.95 -3.71 -15.85
N GLU A 171 12.77 -2.73 -15.44
CA GLU A 171 14.19 -2.86 -15.24
C GLU A 171 14.51 -2.91 -13.74
N ARG A 172 15.46 -3.73 -13.30
CA ARG A 172 16.04 -3.63 -11.97
C ARG A 172 16.97 -2.43 -11.92
N VAL A 173 16.84 -1.63 -10.87
CA VAL A 173 17.69 -0.48 -10.64
C VAL A 173 18.42 -0.61 -9.31
N LYS A 174 19.64 -0.08 -9.27
CA LYS A 174 20.49 -0.02 -8.07
C LYS A 174 20.86 1.43 -7.82
N ILE A 175 20.52 1.93 -6.67
CA ILE A 175 20.73 3.31 -6.28
C ILE A 175 21.68 3.34 -5.10
N ASN A 176 22.78 4.07 -5.21
CA ASN A 176 23.71 4.26 -4.08
C ASN A 176 23.09 5.22 -3.06
N PHE A 177 23.04 4.79 -1.84
CA PHE A 177 22.64 5.60 -0.70
C PHE A 177 23.61 5.36 0.46
N GLU A 178 24.46 6.33 0.73
CA GLU A 178 25.41 6.32 1.87
C GLU A 178 26.27 5.04 1.93
N GLY A 179 26.79 4.62 0.78
CA GLY A 179 27.62 3.41 0.67
C GLY A 179 26.86 2.08 0.70
N LYS A 180 25.54 2.14 0.78
CA LYS A 180 24.62 0.99 0.65
C LYS A 180 23.91 1.02 -0.69
N THR A 181 23.38 -0.11 -1.12
CA THR A 181 22.60 -0.20 -2.34
C THR A 181 21.11 -0.34 -2.01
N LEU A 182 20.32 0.60 -2.49
CA LEU A 182 18.87 0.45 -2.54
C LEU A 182 18.51 -0.21 -3.86
N GLU A 183 17.89 -1.37 -3.79
CA GLU A 183 17.36 -2.07 -4.96
C GLU A 183 15.94 -1.59 -5.25
N GLY A 184 15.60 -1.52 -6.53
CA GLY A 184 14.28 -1.14 -6.96
C GLY A 184 14.01 -1.56 -8.41
N TYR A 185 12.89 -1.07 -8.93
CA TYR A 185 12.39 -1.43 -10.25
C TYR A 185 11.88 -0.19 -10.96
N PHE A 186 12.26 -0.05 -12.23
CA PHE A 186 11.82 1.03 -13.09
C PHE A 186 10.99 0.47 -14.24
N ARG A 187 9.82 1.05 -14.48
CA ARG A 187 8.91 0.68 -15.55
C ARG A 187 8.45 1.92 -16.29
N LYS A 188 8.47 1.87 -17.61
CA LYS A 188 8.06 3.00 -18.45
C LYS A 188 7.04 2.58 -19.50
N PRO A 189 6.30 3.54 -20.09
CA PRO A 189 5.48 3.27 -21.26
C PRO A 189 6.30 2.66 -22.41
N GLY A 190 5.67 1.85 -23.26
CA GLY A 190 6.21 1.48 -24.55
C GLY A 190 6.33 2.71 -25.46
N GLY A 191 7.05 2.62 -26.55
CA GLY A 191 7.13 3.69 -27.55
C GLY A 191 8.55 4.02 -28.00
N ALA A 192 8.73 5.17 -28.66
CA ALA A 192 9.96 5.57 -29.31
C ALA A 192 11.16 5.66 -28.36
N PRO A 193 12.32 5.13 -28.73
CA PRO A 193 13.51 5.06 -27.87
C PRO A 193 14.02 6.41 -27.33
N ALA A 194 13.68 7.52 -27.98
CA ALA A 194 14.18 8.87 -27.64
C ALA A 194 13.26 9.68 -26.71
N LYS A 195 12.11 9.14 -26.30
CA LYS A 195 11.15 9.87 -25.48
C LYS A 195 11.56 9.88 -24.01
N LYS A 196 11.53 11.08 -23.40
CA LYS A 196 11.70 11.26 -21.95
C LYS A 196 10.33 11.29 -21.28
N PHE A 197 10.16 10.50 -20.20
CA PHE A 197 8.90 10.38 -19.51
C PHE A 197 8.90 11.15 -18.17
N PRO A 198 7.79 11.83 -17.84
CA PRO A 198 7.54 12.22 -16.44
C PRO A 198 7.61 10.96 -15.58
N THR A 199 8.21 11.06 -14.41
CA THR A 199 8.50 9.87 -13.60
C THR A 199 7.93 10.00 -12.20
N VAL A 200 7.28 8.94 -11.72
CA VAL A 200 6.72 8.83 -10.39
C VAL A 200 7.61 7.96 -9.52
N ILE A 201 8.00 8.49 -8.37
CA ILE A 201 8.67 7.74 -7.30
C ILE A 201 7.59 7.27 -6.32
N ALA A 202 7.66 6.02 -5.85
CA ALA A 202 6.75 5.49 -4.84
C ALA A 202 7.43 5.41 -3.47
N PHE A 203 6.91 6.13 -2.49
CA PHE A 203 7.21 5.94 -1.09
C PHE A 203 6.11 5.07 -0.46
N GLN A 204 6.47 3.86 -0.11
CA GLN A 204 5.52 2.81 0.22
C GLN A 204 5.09 2.86 1.69
N GLY A 205 4.08 2.06 2.02
CA GLY A 205 3.64 1.85 3.40
C GLY A 205 4.59 0.97 4.20
N ALA A 206 4.28 0.78 5.47
CA ALA A 206 5.07 -0.03 6.40
C ALA A 206 5.16 -1.51 5.99
N ASP A 207 4.13 -2.01 5.32
CA ASP A 207 3.96 -3.43 4.97
C ASP A 207 4.12 -3.71 3.48
N THR A 208 4.37 -2.70 2.65
CA THR A 208 4.45 -2.83 1.19
C THR A 208 5.91 -2.85 0.75
N MET A 209 6.22 -3.63 -0.27
CA MET A 209 7.54 -3.75 -0.86
C MET A 209 7.54 -3.29 -2.32
N ALA A 210 8.72 -2.98 -2.85
CA ALA A 210 8.88 -2.50 -4.23
C ALA A 210 8.33 -3.51 -5.24
N GLU A 211 8.45 -4.80 -4.96
CA GLU A 211 7.93 -5.90 -5.76
C GLU A 211 6.40 -5.83 -5.93
N ASN A 212 5.66 -5.60 -4.84
CA ASN A 212 4.21 -5.45 -4.91
C ASN A 212 3.81 -4.21 -5.72
N THR A 213 4.54 -3.12 -5.50
CA THR A 213 4.21 -1.83 -6.10
C THR A 213 4.47 -1.80 -7.60
N ILE A 214 5.57 -2.38 -8.08
CA ILE A 214 5.89 -2.37 -9.51
C ILE A 214 4.98 -3.31 -10.32
N LEU A 215 4.56 -4.44 -9.76
CA LEU A 215 3.63 -5.35 -10.42
C LEU A 215 2.16 -4.88 -10.30
N GLY A 216 1.75 -4.41 -9.13
CA GLY A 216 0.36 -4.04 -8.85
C GLY A 216 0.02 -2.59 -9.17
N GLY A 217 0.89 -1.63 -8.80
CA GLY A 217 0.58 -0.20 -8.84
C GLY A 217 1.06 0.53 -10.10
N ALA A 218 2.24 0.19 -10.61
CA ALA A 218 2.89 0.93 -11.69
C ALA A 218 2.10 0.97 -13.00
N GLY A 219 1.37 -0.10 -13.33
CA GLY A 219 0.64 -0.23 -14.59
C GLY A 219 -0.33 0.93 -14.85
N SER A 220 -0.99 1.43 -13.82
CA SER A 220 -1.95 2.54 -13.94
C SER A 220 -1.28 3.88 -14.27
N TYR A 221 -0.04 4.11 -13.83
CA TYR A 221 0.77 5.29 -14.18
C TYR A 221 1.37 5.14 -15.57
N VAL A 222 1.89 3.96 -15.89
CA VAL A 222 2.47 3.65 -17.20
C VAL A 222 1.43 3.82 -18.32
N ALA A 223 0.20 3.35 -18.12
CA ALA A 223 -0.91 3.55 -19.03
C ALA A 223 -1.30 5.04 -19.24
N ARG A 224 -0.84 5.93 -18.35
CA ARG A 224 -1.05 7.38 -18.42
C ARG A 224 0.19 8.14 -18.89
N GLY A 225 1.13 7.47 -19.53
CA GLY A 225 2.31 8.10 -20.11
C GLY A 225 3.40 8.49 -19.11
N MET A 226 3.35 7.97 -17.89
CA MET A 226 4.36 8.24 -16.85
C MET A 226 5.24 7.00 -16.63
N ALA A 227 6.54 7.21 -16.51
CA ALA A 227 7.42 6.18 -15.95
C ALA A 227 7.20 6.06 -14.44
N PHE A 228 7.54 4.91 -13.90
CA PHE A 228 7.33 4.62 -12.48
C PHE A 228 8.57 3.93 -11.90
N VAL A 229 9.02 4.39 -10.75
CA VAL A 229 10.10 3.75 -10.00
C VAL A 229 9.60 3.37 -8.61
N ALA A 230 9.72 2.09 -8.29
CA ALA A 230 9.50 1.54 -6.96
C ALA A 230 10.85 1.14 -6.37
N VAL A 231 11.20 1.73 -5.26
CA VAL A 231 12.44 1.44 -4.52
C VAL A 231 12.05 1.11 -3.09
N ASP A 232 12.62 0.07 -2.53
CA ASP A 232 12.54 -0.13 -1.09
C ASP A 232 13.43 0.89 -0.38
N PHE A 233 12.81 1.73 0.42
CA PHE A 233 13.54 2.67 1.27
C PHE A 233 14.14 1.95 2.47
N PRO A 234 15.17 2.50 3.13
CA PRO A 234 15.55 2.08 4.48
C PRO A 234 14.30 1.88 5.36
N GLY A 235 14.24 0.79 6.09
CA GLY A 235 13.05 0.37 6.83
C GLY A 235 12.01 -0.44 6.03
N GLN A 236 12.24 -0.69 4.74
CA GLN A 236 11.34 -1.46 3.88
C GLN A 236 12.09 -2.61 3.19
N GLY A 237 11.36 -3.59 2.67
CA GLY A 237 11.80 -4.67 1.79
C GLY A 237 13.20 -5.22 2.05
N GLY A 238 14.02 -5.21 1.01
CA GLY A 238 15.40 -5.69 1.04
C GLY A 238 16.34 -4.90 1.95
N PRO A 239 16.35 -3.56 1.94
CA PRO A 239 17.15 -2.76 2.85
C PRO A 239 16.97 -3.14 4.33
N LEU A 240 15.74 -3.31 4.78
CA LEU A 240 15.45 -3.70 6.16
C LEU A 240 15.86 -5.16 6.44
N ARG A 241 15.46 -6.10 5.57
CA ARG A 241 15.57 -7.54 5.83
C ARG A 241 16.95 -8.13 5.55
N LEU A 242 17.68 -7.54 4.60
CA LEU A 242 18.96 -8.08 4.12
C LEU A 242 20.16 -7.24 4.52
N GLN A 243 19.96 -5.96 4.86
CA GLN A 243 21.04 -5.02 5.15
C GLN A 243 20.92 -4.35 6.52
N ASP A 244 19.85 -4.65 7.28
CA ASP A 244 19.53 -4.03 8.59
C ASP A 244 19.50 -2.49 8.51
N LEU A 245 18.91 -1.98 7.43
CA LEU A 245 18.85 -0.56 7.13
C LEU A 245 17.50 -0.01 7.53
N HIS A 246 17.50 0.86 8.52
CA HIS A 246 16.30 1.42 9.12
C HIS A 246 15.91 2.78 8.53
N LEU A 247 14.61 3.12 8.58
CA LEU A 247 14.10 4.40 8.11
C LEU A 247 14.60 5.54 9.01
N PRO A 248 15.33 6.53 8.46
CA PRO A 248 15.73 7.71 9.22
C PRO A 248 14.59 8.75 9.29
N PRO A 249 14.67 9.74 10.24
CA PRO A 249 13.67 10.79 10.37
C PRO A 249 13.70 11.83 9.25
N ASP A 250 14.71 11.79 8.40
CA ASP A 250 14.97 12.70 7.27
C ASP A 250 14.97 11.97 5.91
N PRO A 251 13.79 11.40 5.49
CA PRO A 251 13.67 10.65 4.27
C PRO A 251 13.97 11.46 3.00
N GLU A 252 14.06 12.76 3.10
CA GLU A 252 14.50 13.65 2.01
C GLU A 252 15.87 13.28 1.46
N ARG A 253 16.80 12.74 2.27
CA ARG A 253 18.11 12.27 1.79
C ARG A 253 17.96 11.06 0.87
N ILE A 254 17.05 10.17 1.20
CA ILE A 254 16.76 8.97 0.39
C ILE A 254 16.15 9.39 -0.95
N VAL A 255 15.12 10.26 -0.89
CA VAL A 255 14.46 10.78 -2.09
C VAL A 255 15.44 11.53 -2.98
N LYS A 256 16.34 12.34 -2.37
CA LYS A 256 17.42 12.99 -3.11
C LYS A 256 18.28 11.99 -3.89
N ALA A 257 18.73 10.91 -3.26
CA ALA A 257 19.54 9.89 -3.94
C ALA A 257 18.79 9.23 -5.11
N ILE A 258 17.48 9.02 -4.95
CA ILE A 258 16.64 8.48 -6.03
C ILE A 258 16.51 9.51 -7.16
N VAL A 259 16.29 10.78 -6.86
CA VAL A 259 16.18 11.83 -7.88
C VAL A 259 17.54 12.03 -8.59
N ASP A 260 18.66 12.04 -7.87
CA ASP A 260 20.00 12.10 -8.46
C ASP A 260 20.22 10.96 -9.47
N TYR A 261 19.81 9.74 -9.12
CA TYR A 261 19.84 8.61 -10.04
C TYR A 261 18.93 8.81 -11.26
N LEU A 262 17.71 9.29 -11.08
CA LEU A 262 16.77 9.53 -12.17
C LEU A 262 17.27 10.59 -13.15
N GLU A 263 17.98 11.59 -12.69
CA GLU A 263 18.63 12.60 -13.54
C GLU A 263 19.69 12.02 -14.48
N THR A 264 20.32 10.92 -14.13
CA THR A 264 21.30 10.23 -14.99
C THR A 264 20.64 9.43 -16.12
N ARG A 265 19.34 9.20 -16.06
CA ARG A 265 18.64 8.35 -17.03
C ARG A 265 18.24 9.13 -18.29
N PRO A 266 18.55 8.61 -19.48
CA PRO A 266 18.21 9.28 -20.74
C PRO A 266 16.70 9.27 -21.05
N ASP A 267 15.94 8.35 -20.43
CA ASP A 267 14.50 8.17 -20.65
C ASP A 267 13.64 8.85 -19.56
N VAL A 268 14.25 9.60 -18.63
CA VAL A 268 13.55 10.36 -17.59
C VAL A 268 13.56 11.86 -17.92
N ASP A 269 12.41 12.50 -17.80
CA ASP A 269 12.32 13.95 -17.76
C ASP A 269 12.47 14.45 -16.32
N ALA A 270 13.68 14.82 -15.97
CA ALA A 270 14.02 15.30 -14.62
C ALA A 270 13.29 16.57 -14.19
N THR A 271 12.67 17.30 -15.14
CA THR A 271 11.86 18.48 -14.83
C THR A 271 10.42 18.13 -14.43
N ARG A 272 10.03 16.85 -14.54
CA ARG A 272 8.68 16.35 -14.29
C ARG A 272 8.69 15.10 -13.40
N ILE A 273 9.30 15.21 -12.21
CA ILE A 273 9.34 14.14 -11.21
C ILE A 273 8.25 14.37 -10.18
N GLY A 274 7.48 13.34 -9.89
CA GLY A 274 6.48 13.29 -8.82
C GLY A 274 6.81 12.25 -7.77
N LEU A 275 6.28 12.43 -6.56
CA LEU A 275 6.46 11.50 -5.45
C LEU A 275 5.08 11.13 -4.87
N MET A 276 4.79 9.85 -4.83
CA MET A 276 3.58 9.33 -4.22
C MET A 276 3.86 8.66 -2.87
N GLY A 277 2.91 8.75 -1.95
CA GLY A 277 2.98 8.09 -0.66
C GLY A 277 1.74 7.29 -0.33
N ILE A 278 1.93 6.12 0.28
CA ILE A 278 0.84 5.28 0.77
C ILE A 278 1.09 4.98 2.24
N SER A 279 0.06 5.16 3.10
CA SER A 279 0.15 4.82 4.52
C SER A 279 1.36 5.52 5.19
N MET A 280 2.34 4.80 5.74
CA MET A 280 3.57 5.39 6.27
C MET A 280 4.26 6.35 5.27
N GLY A 281 4.21 6.04 3.97
CA GLY A 281 4.67 6.95 2.92
C GLY A 281 3.85 8.24 2.82
N GLY A 282 2.64 8.27 3.40
CA GLY A 282 1.82 9.48 3.53
C GLY A 282 2.44 10.53 4.45
N TRP A 283 3.32 10.12 5.36
CA TRP A 283 4.18 11.01 6.14
C TRP A 283 5.50 11.31 5.40
N GLY A 284 6.17 10.29 4.87
CA GLY A 284 7.50 10.45 4.28
C GLY A 284 7.50 11.28 3.00
N THR A 285 6.45 11.20 2.20
CA THR A 285 6.30 11.96 0.95
C THR A 285 6.29 13.49 1.17
N PRO A 286 5.40 14.05 1.98
CA PRO A 286 5.42 15.49 2.24
C PRO A 286 6.69 15.89 3.01
N ARG A 287 7.20 15.02 3.89
CA ARG A 287 8.46 15.30 4.61
C ARG A 287 9.66 15.45 3.65
N ALA A 288 9.76 14.59 2.64
CA ALA A 288 10.80 14.70 1.63
C ALA A 288 10.64 15.98 0.77
N ALA A 289 9.42 16.35 0.41
CA ALA A 289 9.16 17.55 -0.40
C ALA A 289 9.47 18.88 0.33
N THR A 290 9.67 18.87 1.64
CA THR A 290 10.11 20.07 2.35
C THR A 290 11.53 20.51 1.94
N ALA A 291 12.37 19.57 1.47
CA ALA A 291 13.77 19.82 1.12
C ALA A 291 14.08 19.49 -0.36
N GLU A 292 13.51 18.43 -0.95
CA GLU A 292 13.78 18.05 -2.33
C GLU A 292 12.90 18.85 -3.31
N LYS A 293 13.41 19.98 -3.78
CA LYS A 293 12.68 20.95 -4.63
C LYS A 293 12.54 20.54 -6.11
N ARG A 294 13.23 19.49 -6.53
CA ARG A 294 13.07 18.93 -7.89
C ARG A 294 11.77 18.15 -8.04
N ILE A 295 11.13 17.75 -6.93
CA ILE A 295 9.78 17.17 -6.94
C ILE A 295 8.76 18.23 -7.31
N LYS A 296 7.98 17.99 -8.37
CA LYS A 296 6.99 18.94 -8.92
C LYS A 296 5.56 18.71 -8.40
N ALA A 297 5.27 17.47 -8.01
CA ALA A 297 3.97 17.11 -7.46
C ALA A 297 4.12 15.99 -6.43
N ILE A 298 3.34 16.08 -5.36
CA ILE A 298 3.22 15.01 -4.36
C ILE A 298 1.76 14.65 -4.14
N TRP A 299 1.50 13.38 -3.93
CA TRP A 299 0.16 12.93 -3.56
C TRP A 299 0.22 11.74 -2.60
N MET A 300 -0.67 11.74 -1.66
CA MET A 300 -0.73 10.75 -0.61
C MET A 300 -2.07 10.04 -0.62
N ALA A 301 -2.04 8.74 -0.40
CA ALA A 301 -3.17 7.94 0.06
C ALA A 301 -2.95 7.65 1.55
N ALA A 302 -3.74 8.27 2.41
CA ALA A 302 -3.54 8.41 3.85
C ALA A 302 -2.40 9.41 4.20
N GLY A 303 -2.65 10.71 3.97
CA GLY A 303 -1.72 11.78 4.37
C GLY A 303 -1.55 11.85 5.88
N SER A 304 -0.33 12.15 6.34
CA SER A 304 0.01 12.23 7.76
C SER A 304 0.96 13.39 8.03
N TYR A 305 0.79 13.99 9.19
CA TYR A 305 1.62 15.09 9.68
C TYR A 305 2.72 14.63 10.63
N ASP A 306 2.41 13.61 11.43
CA ASP A 306 3.27 13.08 12.50
C ASP A 306 3.14 11.57 12.57
N LEU A 307 4.23 10.85 12.26
CA LEU A 307 4.18 9.40 12.18
C LEU A 307 3.94 8.74 13.56
N GLY A 308 4.43 9.37 14.61
CA GLY A 308 4.22 8.90 15.98
C GLY A 308 2.75 8.99 16.39
N ALA A 309 2.15 10.18 16.23
CA ALA A 309 0.78 10.42 16.63
C ALA A 309 -0.24 9.78 15.68
N ASP A 310 0.00 9.88 14.36
CA ASP A 310 -0.99 9.52 13.34
C ASP A 310 -1.01 8.03 12.99
N LEU A 311 0.08 7.29 13.28
CA LEU A 311 0.18 5.86 13.01
C LEU A 311 0.49 5.08 14.28
N PHE A 312 1.63 5.33 14.93
CA PHE A 312 2.15 4.49 16.00
C PHE A 312 1.25 4.47 17.24
N ASP A 313 0.83 5.64 17.72
CA ASP A 313 -0.04 5.75 18.88
C ASP A 313 -1.53 5.60 18.52
N TYR A 314 -1.90 5.93 17.27
CA TYR A 314 -3.28 5.80 16.80
C TYR A 314 -3.68 4.34 16.57
N TYR A 315 -2.76 3.49 16.06
CA TYR A 315 -3.00 2.10 15.71
C TYR A 315 -2.01 1.15 16.40
N PRO A 316 -2.22 0.78 17.66
CA PRO A 316 -1.31 -0.05 18.44
C PRO A 316 -0.83 -1.35 17.74
N PRO A 317 -1.63 -2.05 16.93
CA PRO A 317 -1.17 -3.28 16.27
C PRO A 317 0.03 -3.12 15.34
N ILE A 318 0.36 -1.89 14.89
CA ILE A 318 1.52 -1.61 14.03
C ILE A 318 2.80 -1.31 14.81
N GLN A 319 2.72 -1.13 16.13
CA GLN A 319 3.82 -0.59 16.92
C GLN A 319 5.11 -1.38 16.81
N GLU A 320 5.06 -2.70 16.90
CA GLU A 320 6.25 -3.54 16.76
C GLU A 320 6.84 -3.46 15.34
N ARG A 321 6.01 -3.35 14.32
CA ARG A 321 6.48 -3.15 12.95
C ARG A 321 7.18 -1.80 12.79
N VAL A 322 6.60 -0.73 13.30
CA VAL A 322 7.22 0.61 13.26
C VAL A 322 8.49 0.66 14.09
N ARG A 323 8.51 0.02 15.28
CA ARG A 323 9.73 -0.15 16.08
C ARG A 323 10.88 -0.72 15.26
N TRP A 324 10.61 -1.83 14.55
CA TRP A 324 11.61 -2.48 13.69
C TRP A 324 12.03 -1.57 12.51
N ILE A 325 11.07 -0.96 11.81
CA ILE A 325 11.32 -0.06 10.69
C ILE A 325 12.30 1.06 11.04
N ILE A 326 12.12 1.68 12.20
CA ILE A 326 12.98 2.81 12.65
C ILE A 326 14.19 2.39 13.49
N GLY A 327 14.42 1.08 13.63
CA GLY A 327 15.55 0.55 14.40
C GLY A 327 15.53 0.91 15.87
N ALA A 328 14.36 0.93 16.49
CA ALA A 328 14.22 1.16 17.92
C ALA A 328 14.34 -0.17 18.70
N ARG A 329 14.91 -0.10 19.90
CA ARG A 329 15.16 -1.27 20.75
C ARG A 329 13.87 -1.83 21.35
N ASP A 330 12.96 -0.94 21.74
CA ASP A 330 11.68 -1.24 22.37
C ASP A 330 10.65 -0.13 22.03
N LEU A 331 9.39 -0.32 22.46
CA LEU A 331 8.32 0.64 22.18
C LEU A 331 8.54 2.00 22.85
N ALA A 332 9.22 2.06 23.99
CA ALA A 332 9.53 3.31 24.65
C ALA A 332 10.62 4.09 23.87
N ASP A 333 11.61 3.37 23.37
CA ASP A 333 12.64 3.92 22.48
C ASP A 333 12.01 4.39 21.15
N ALA A 334 11.08 3.60 20.59
CA ALA A 334 10.35 3.99 19.39
C ALA A 334 9.60 5.32 19.58
N ARG A 335 8.87 5.49 20.68
CA ARG A 335 8.21 6.78 21.00
C ARG A 335 9.18 7.95 21.12
N ARG A 336 10.37 7.71 21.68
CA ARG A 336 11.40 8.78 21.75
C ARG A 336 11.90 9.17 20.36
N LYS A 337 12.26 8.19 19.52
CA LYS A 337 12.75 8.42 18.16
C LYS A 337 11.69 9.08 17.28
N LEU A 338 10.42 8.63 17.40
CA LEU A 338 9.32 9.15 16.59
C LEU A 338 9.01 10.64 16.79
N ARG A 339 9.53 11.28 17.83
CA ARG A 339 9.44 12.74 17.99
C ARG A 339 10.10 13.53 16.84
N GLU A 340 11.02 12.91 16.11
CA GLU A 340 11.69 13.51 14.95
C GLU A 340 10.95 13.23 13.64
N TYR A 341 9.99 12.27 13.63
CA TYR A 341 9.23 11.86 12.45
C TYR A 341 7.98 12.71 12.28
N THR A 342 8.16 14.02 12.20
CA THR A 342 7.08 15.00 12.14
C THR A 342 7.34 16.04 11.05
N LEU A 343 6.28 16.72 10.63
CA LEU A 343 6.30 17.88 9.73
C LEU A 343 6.22 19.22 10.50
N GLU A 344 6.25 19.14 11.84
CA GLU A 344 6.21 20.34 12.67
C GLU A 344 7.37 21.30 12.34
N GLY A 345 7.03 22.58 12.11
CA GLY A 345 7.98 23.63 11.69
C GLY A 345 8.62 23.40 10.31
N ARG A 346 8.04 22.54 9.46
CA ARG A 346 8.59 22.17 8.14
C ARG A 346 7.58 22.17 7.01
N ALA A 347 6.31 21.92 7.30
CA ALA A 347 5.26 21.73 6.28
C ALA A 347 5.08 22.96 5.38
N ASP A 348 5.32 24.17 5.88
CA ASP A 348 5.32 25.43 5.13
C ASP A 348 6.39 25.49 4.03
N LYS A 349 7.43 24.65 4.11
CA LYS A 349 8.48 24.54 3.08
C LYS A 349 8.04 23.73 1.85
N ILE A 350 6.87 23.13 1.85
CA ILE A 350 6.33 22.43 0.68
C ILE A 350 5.78 23.48 -0.29
N GLU A 351 6.33 23.54 -1.51
CA GLU A 351 5.98 24.54 -2.53
C GLU A 351 5.36 23.91 -3.79
N CYS A 352 5.51 22.59 -3.98
CA CYS A 352 5.01 21.89 -5.13
C CYS A 352 3.49 21.67 -5.09
N ALA A 353 2.90 21.15 -6.17
CA ALA A 353 1.53 20.72 -6.17
C ALA A 353 1.35 19.56 -5.18
N MET A 354 0.31 19.61 -4.35
CA MET A 354 0.07 18.63 -3.28
C MET A 354 -1.39 18.17 -3.26
N LEU A 355 -1.60 16.86 -3.33
CA LEU A 355 -2.90 16.24 -3.11
C LEU A 355 -2.85 15.38 -1.84
N VAL A 356 -3.60 15.77 -0.83
CA VAL A 356 -3.71 15.04 0.43
C VAL A 356 -4.96 14.18 0.37
N GLY A 357 -4.77 12.88 0.22
CA GLY A 357 -5.83 11.93 0.35
C GLY A 357 -5.97 11.40 1.77
N TYR A 358 -7.19 11.10 2.20
CA TYR A 358 -7.49 10.49 3.49
C TYR A 358 -8.76 9.65 3.44
N GLY A 359 -8.84 8.66 4.29
CA GLY A 359 -10.06 7.91 4.54
C GLY A 359 -10.80 8.49 5.75
N GLY A 360 -12.08 8.86 5.58
CA GLY A 360 -12.87 9.40 6.70
C GLY A 360 -13.08 8.39 7.83
N ASP A 361 -13.07 7.08 7.49
CA ASP A 361 -13.18 5.95 8.42
C ASP A 361 -11.87 5.13 8.45
N ASP A 362 -10.74 5.80 8.26
CA ASP A 362 -9.43 5.17 8.34
C ASP A 362 -9.11 4.83 9.81
N ARG A 363 -8.91 3.53 10.07
CA ARG A 363 -8.65 3.00 11.41
C ARG A 363 -7.18 2.67 11.65
N ILE A 364 -6.32 2.96 10.67
CA ILE A 364 -4.88 2.71 10.73
C ILE A 364 -4.11 4.02 10.79
N MET A 365 -4.49 4.98 9.95
CA MET A 365 -3.90 6.33 9.93
C MET A 365 -4.94 7.36 10.41
N ASP A 366 -4.60 8.15 11.42
CA ASP A 366 -5.50 9.19 11.91
C ASP A 366 -5.82 10.22 10.81
N PRO A 367 -7.08 10.32 10.35
CA PRO A 367 -7.46 11.32 9.35
C PRO A 367 -7.15 12.77 9.77
N GLN A 368 -7.04 13.06 11.07
CA GLN A 368 -6.65 14.37 11.58
C GLN A 368 -5.22 14.74 11.17
N GLY A 369 -4.34 13.76 10.99
CA GLY A 369 -3.00 13.98 10.43
C GLY A 369 -3.03 14.59 9.04
N ALA A 370 -3.93 14.11 8.18
CA ALA A 370 -4.13 14.66 6.84
C ALA A 370 -4.63 16.12 6.88
N TYR A 371 -5.56 16.44 7.77
CA TYR A 371 -6.04 17.81 7.96
C TYR A 371 -4.93 18.72 8.48
N ARG A 372 -4.16 18.29 9.48
CA ARG A 372 -3.01 19.05 10.00
C ARG A 372 -1.99 19.33 8.90
N LEU A 373 -1.63 18.31 8.11
CA LEU A 373 -0.74 18.47 6.96
C LEU A 373 -1.27 19.51 5.97
N TYR A 374 -2.55 19.37 5.58
CA TYR A 374 -3.17 20.29 4.63
C TYR A 374 -3.16 21.74 5.15
N GLN A 375 -3.45 21.96 6.42
CA GLN A 375 -3.46 23.28 7.02
C GLN A 375 -2.05 23.88 7.11
N ALA A 376 -1.06 23.09 7.50
CA ALA A 376 0.30 23.54 7.73
C ALA A 376 1.09 23.81 6.43
N ALA A 377 0.79 23.14 5.33
CA ALA A 377 1.48 23.28 4.04
C ALA A 377 0.98 24.53 3.26
N VAL A 378 1.11 25.71 3.87
CA VAL A 378 0.50 26.96 3.37
C VAL A 378 1.02 27.42 2.02
N ASN A 379 2.27 27.08 1.67
CA ASN A 379 2.92 27.47 0.41
C ASN A 379 2.70 26.47 -0.73
N ALA A 380 2.15 25.27 -0.43
CA ALA A 380 1.83 24.29 -1.44
C ALA A 380 0.57 24.64 -2.25
N LYS A 381 0.54 24.27 -3.52
CA LYS A 381 -0.70 24.27 -4.32
C LYS A 381 -1.52 23.04 -3.92
N ARG A 382 -2.22 23.13 -2.81
CA ARG A 382 -2.82 22.03 -2.09
C ARG A 382 -4.26 21.74 -2.45
N GLN A 383 -4.57 20.45 -2.52
CA GLN A 383 -5.91 19.90 -2.68
C GLN A 383 -6.14 18.78 -1.69
N MET A 384 -7.38 18.48 -1.37
CA MET A 384 -7.75 17.41 -0.47
C MET A 384 -8.72 16.44 -1.14
N LEU A 385 -8.56 15.15 -0.90
CA LEU A 385 -9.41 14.11 -1.46
C LEU A 385 -9.87 13.15 -0.37
N ALA A 386 -11.17 13.12 -0.12
CA ALA A 386 -11.79 12.22 0.84
C ALA A 386 -12.06 10.85 0.24
N GLY A 387 -11.80 9.80 1.01
CA GLY A 387 -12.18 8.41 0.77
C GLY A 387 -12.85 7.80 2.00
N LEU A 388 -13.10 6.50 2.01
CA LEU A 388 -13.73 5.83 3.14
C LEU A 388 -12.72 5.19 4.08
N GLY A 389 -11.90 4.26 3.62
CA GLY A 389 -11.01 3.45 4.46
C GLY A 389 -9.52 3.63 4.16
N HIS A 390 -8.69 2.84 4.81
CA HIS A 390 -7.24 2.86 4.65
C HIS A 390 -6.76 1.98 3.51
N PRO A 391 -5.77 2.41 2.74
CA PRO A 391 -5.33 3.79 2.42
C PRO A 391 -6.16 4.37 1.27
N GLN A 392 -7.42 4.63 1.46
CA GLN A 392 -8.37 5.15 0.48
C GLN A 392 -8.63 4.22 -0.72
N HIS A 393 -8.61 2.91 -0.53
CA HIS A 393 -8.86 1.94 -1.61
C HIS A 393 -10.18 2.19 -2.37
N ASN A 394 -11.10 2.96 -1.79
CA ASN A 394 -12.41 3.22 -2.35
C ASN A 394 -12.51 4.57 -3.09
N VAL A 395 -11.41 5.31 -3.28
CA VAL A 395 -11.37 6.42 -4.25
C VAL A 395 -11.18 5.84 -5.66
N ARG A 396 -12.00 4.84 -5.98
CA ARG A 396 -12.24 4.46 -7.38
C ARG A 396 -13.21 5.49 -7.95
N ALA A 397 -13.06 5.77 -9.23
CA ALA A 397 -13.95 6.63 -9.99
C ALA A 397 -15.43 6.33 -9.64
N GLY A 398 -16.09 7.26 -8.98
CA GLY A 398 -17.41 7.07 -8.40
C GLY A 398 -17.35 7.07 -6.87
N GLY A 399 -17.12 8.22 -6.26
CA GLY A 399 -17.43 8.44 -4.85
C GLY A 399 -18.89 8.11 -4.56
N PRO A 400 -19.34 8.06 -3.28
CA PRO A 400 -20.66 7.59 -2.87
C PRO A 400 -21.85 8.30 -3.52
N ARG A 401 -21.64 9.31 -4.33
CA ARG A 401 -22.67 10.08 -5.06
C ARG A 401 -22.48 10.10 -6.58
N GLY A 402 -21.69 9.20 -7.16
CA GLY A 402 -21.46 9.17 -8.61
C GLY A 402 -20.64 10.33 -9.15
N GLU A 403 -20.07 11.18 -8.31
CA GLU A 403 -19.16 12.23 -8.71
C GLU A 403 -17.87 11.59 -9.25
N ARG A 404 -17.42 12.00 -10.43
CA ARG A 404 -16.15 11.60 -11.01
C ARG A 404 -15.02 12.25 -10.21
N ALA A 405 -14.65 11.65 -9.08
CA ALA A 405 -13.38 11.98 -8.46
C ALA A 405 -12.28 11.61 -9.45
N ALA A 406 -11.47 12.56 -9.89
CA ALA A 406 -10.28 12.27 -10.64
C ALA A 406 -9.44 11.30 -9.78
N SER A 407 -9.00 10.17 -10.37
CA SER A 407 -8.14 9.24 -9.65
C SER A 407 -6.85 9.97 -9.24
N LEU A 408 -6.17 9.48 -8.21
CA LEU A 408 -4.84 10.01 -7.83
C LEU A 408 -3.90 10.01 -9.04
N GLN A 409 -4.00 9.00 -9.89
CA GLN A 409 -3.19 8.87 -11.10
C GLN A 409 -3.53 9.91 -12.16
N ASP A 410 -4.81 10.23 -12.37
CA ASP A 410 -5.22 11.27 -13.32
C ASP A 410 -4.81 12.66 -12.83
N TRP A 411 -4.87 12.89 -11.52
CA TRP A 411 -4.35 14.10 -10.92
C TRP A 411 -2.84 14.22 -11.15
N ALA A 412 -2.07 13.16 -10.88
CA ALA A 412 -0.62 13.12 -11.11
C ALA A 412 -0.28 13.36 -12.58
N MET A 413 -1.00 12.71 -13.52
CA MET A 413 -0.85 12.91 -14.96
C MET A 413 -0.99 14.39 -15.35
N LYS A 414 -2.00 15.06 -14.81
CA LYS A 414 -2.24 16.50 -15.08
C LYS A 414 -1.12 17.37 -14.51
N GLN A 415 -0.68 17.12 -13.27
CA GLN A 415 0.36 17.92 -12.63
C GLN A 415 1.72 17.74 -13.32
N LEU A 416 2.04 16.53 -13.75
CA LEU A 416 3.29 16.21 -14.43
C LEU A 416 3.21 16.40 -15.95
N ARG A 417 2.07 16.85 -16.49
CA ARG A 417 1.83 17.07 -17.93
C ARG A 417 2.24 15.85 -18.74
N ALA A 418 1.82 14.68 -18.30
CA ALA A 418 2.04 13.43 -19.02
C ALA A 418 1.03 13.33 -20.18
N ASP A 419 1.52 12.93 -21.34
CA ASP A 419 0.70 12.74 -22.52
C ASP A 419 0.46 11.24 -22.75
N VAL A 420 -0.80 10.88 -22.89
CA VAL A 420 -1.17 9.56 -23.42
C VAL A 420 -1.07 9.65 -24.92
N GLU A 421 -0.13 8.94 -25.51
CA GLU A 421 -0.15 8.78 -26.98
C GLU A 421 -1.41 8.00 -27.33
N SER A 422 -2.21 8.57 -28.21
CA SER A 422 -3.28 7.84 -28.89
C SER A 422 -2.62 6.70 -29.67
N SER A 423 -2.74 5.49 -29.14
CA SER A 423 -2.36 4.24 -29.78
C SER A 423 -3.24 3.96 -30.99
#